data_99367f62e9c0bd34d075d92ce3a5b150
#
_entry.id   99367f62e9c0bd34d075d92ce3a5b150
#
_cell.length_a   1.000
_cell.length_b   1.000
_cell.length_c   1.000
_cell.angle_alpha   90.00
_cell.angle_beta   90.00
_cell.angle_gamma   90.00
#
_symmetry.space_group_name_H-M   'P 1'
#
loop_
_entity.id
_entity.type
_entity.pdbx_description
1 polymer ?
#
loop_
_entity_poly.entity_id
_entity_poly.type
_entity_poly.pdbx_seq_one_letter_code
_entity_poly.pdbx_strand_id
1 'polypeptide(L)'
;MSQTRSMPMLSASSIKPLLAGGLIFFLIGLALDIKGVKTLLSDPVAFARMPNNSQAIEQLSDACTSEIVSTAQLSREQLLELLTVPERDSKSRIRQITTEPYCQLSSISIRAGVKAEREAYPLAFDPTTTLVILYENDEYAGYRFKH
;
A
#
# COMPACT_ATOMS: atom_id res chain seq x y z
N MET A 1 32.11 39.49 -44.60
CA MET A 1 31.92 40.22 -43.34
C MET A 1 31.62 39.21 -42.27
N SER A 2 32.67 38.77 -41.54
CA SER A 2 32.57 37.79 -40.47
C SER A 2 32.57 38.55 -39.15
N GLN A 3 31.52 38.39 -38.35
CA GLN A 3 31.48 38.87 -36.98
C GLN A 3 31.79 37.73 -36.02
N THR A 4 32.95 37.81 -35.42
CA THR A 4 33.39 36.97 -34.29
C THR A 4 32.75 37.46 -33.01
N ARG A 5 31.90 36.64 -32.40
CA ARG A 5 31.25 36.92 -31.10
C ARG A 5 32.13 36.37 -29.99
N SER A 6 32.80 37.25 -29.29
CA SER A 6 33.58 36.91 -28.09
C SER A 6 32.67 36.60 -26.88
N MET A 7 32.87 35.42 -26.26
CA MET A 7 32.24 35.04 -25.02
C MET A 7 32.94 35.69 -23.82
N PRO A 8 32.22 36.21 -22.84
CA PRO A 8 32.85 36.68 -21.60
C PRO A 8 33.25 35.49 -20.71
N MET A 9 34.51 35.48 -20.28
CA MET A 9 35.02 34.59 -19.24
C MET A 9 34.38 34.93 -17.91
N LEU A 10 33.66 33.98 -17.32
CA LEU A 10 33.16 34.04 -15.95
C LEU A 10 34.35 33.85 -14.99
N SER A 11 34.62 34.86 -14.18
CA SER A 11 35.65 34.91 -13.16
C SER A 11 35.32 33.94 -12.02
N ALA A 12 36.27 33.03 -11.74
CA ALA A 12 36.15 31.92 -10.76
C ALA A 12 36.49 32.33 -9.32
N SER A 13 36.15 33.54 -8.86
CA SER A 13 36.63 34.01 -7.56
C SER A 13 35.56 34.19 -6.45
N SER A 14 34.32 33.75 -6.62
CA SER A 14 33.23 34.02 -5.64
C SER A 14 32.67 32.80 -4.91
N ILE A 15 33.25 31.60 -5.05
CA ILE A 15 32.64 30.37 -4.46
C ILE A 15 33.24 29.98 -3.09
N LYS A 16 34.36 30.57 -2.69
CA LYS A 16 35.09 30.17 -1.46
C LYS A 16 34.40 30.44 -0.12
N PRO A 17 33.60 31.53 0.10
CA PRO A 17 32.96 31.72 1.42
C PRO A 17 31.70 30.87 1.65
N LEU A 18 31.02 30.38 0.60
CA LEU A 18 29.79 29.60 0.74
C LEU A 18 30.05 28.15 1.21
N LEU A 19 31.18 27.57 0.83
CA LEU A 19 31.57 26.20 1.23
C LEU A 19 31.95 26.13 2.72
N ALA A 20 32.57 27.18 3.28
CA ALA A 20 32.96 27.20 4.68
C ALA A 20 31.74 27.33 5.63
N GLY A 21 30.73 28.11 5.23
CA GLY A 21 29.50 28.26 6.01
C GLY A 21 28.62 27.00 6.00
N GLY A 22 28.54 26.31 4.86
CA GLY A 22 27.75 25.09 4.73
C GLY A 22 28.28 23.93 5.58
N LEU A 23 29.58 23.80 5.68
CA LEU A 23 30.20 22.75 6.51
C LEU A 23 29.95 22.93 8.01
N ILE A 24 29.95 24.18 8.49
CA ILE A 24 29.68 24.49 9.92
C ILE A 24 28.22 24.19 10.25
N PHE A 25 27.26 24.55 9.39
CA PHE A 25 25.87 24.22 9.62
C PHE A 25 25.59 22.72 9.56
N PHE A 26 26.28 21.99 8.69
CA PHE A 26 26.18 20.53 8.62
C PHE A 26 26.68 19.85 9.91
N LEU A 27 27.80 20.31 10.46
CA LEU A 27 28.35 19.76 11.71
C LEU A 27 27.48 20.12 12.93
N ILE A 28 26.87 21.32 12.97
CA ILE A 28 25.96 21.72 14.04
C ILE A 28 24.64 20.94 13.93
N GLY A 29 24.13 20.71 12.73
CA GLY A 29 22.95 19.85 12.49
C GLY A 29 23.18 18.41 12.96
N LEU A 30 24.35 17.85 12.70
CA LEU A 30 24.70 16.51 13.14
C LEU A 30 24.84 16.40 14.66
N ALA A 31 25.27 17.49 15.34
CA ALA A 31 25.42 17.48 16.79
C ALA A 31 24.09 17.59 17.55
N LEU A 32 23.04 18.13 16.93
CA LEU A 32 21.70 18.27 17.55
C LEU A 32 20.84 17.02 17.39
N ASP A 33 21.12 16.16 16.40
CA ASP A 33 20.30 14.97 16.11
C ASP A 33 20.72 13.69 16.84
N ILE A 34 21.83 13.72 17.62
CA ILE A 34 22.33 12.54 18.34
C ILE A 34 21.35 12.07 19.43
N LYS A 35 20.46 12.93 19.91
CA LYS A 35 19.43 12.54 20.89
C LYS A 35 18.24 11.83 20.26
N GLY A 36 17.91 12.09 19.00
CA GLY A 36 16.81 11.43 18.29
C GLY A 36 17.18 10.03 17.75
N VAL A 37 18.42 9.82 17.35
CA VAL A 37 18.87 8.54 16.76
C VAL A 37 18.98 7.42 17.80
N LYS A 38 19.24 7.75 19.08
CA LYS A 38 19.30 6.73 20.13
C LYS A 38 17.96 6.07 20.44
N THR A 39 16.85 6.74 20.19
CA THR A 39 15.51 6.17 20.39
C THR A 39 15.09 5.22 19.27
N LEU A 40 15.62 5.40 18.04
CA LEU A 40 15.30 4.52 16.91
C LEU A 40 16.10 3.20 16.92
N LEU A 41 17.27 3.19 17.59
CA LEU A 41 18.12 2.00 17.70
C LEU A 41 17.90 1.21 19.00
N SER A 42 17.11 1.75 19.93
CA SER A 42 16.89 1.15 21.26
C SER A 42 15.59 0.35 21.38
N ASP A 43 14.77 0.32 20.33
CA ASP A 43 13.57 -0.54 20.28
C ASP A 43 13.81 -1.73 19.35
N PRO A 44 14.41 -2.83 19.85
CA PRO A 44 14.51 -4.06 19.06
C PRO A 44 13.13 -4.67 18.75
N VAL A 45 12.06 -4.13 19.35
CA VAL A 45 10.67 -4.58 19.16
C VAL A 45 10.01 -3.95 17.92
N ALA A 46 10.54 -2.84 17.37
CA ALA A 46 9.95 -2.19 16.21
C ALA A 46 10.16 -3.01 14.91
N PHE A 47 11.24 -3.80 14.83
CA PHE A 47 11.47 -4.71 13.70
C PHE A 47 10.74 -6.06 13.84
N ALA A 48 10.24 -6.41 15.02
CA ALA A 48 9.55 -7.67 15.26
C ALA A 48 8.05 -7.63 14.94
N ARG A 49 7.54 -6.50 14.47
CA ARG A 49 6.10 -6.29 14.21
C ARG A 49 5.74 -6.21 12.73
N MET A 50 6.53 -6.87 11.87
CA MET A 50 5.99 -7.22 10.56
C MET A 50 4.98 -8.36 10.77
N PRO A 51 3.69 -8.19 10.42
CA PRO A 51 2.74 -9.28 10.52
C PRO A 51 3.27 -10.44 9.67
N ASN A 52 3.62 -11.53 10.32
CA ASN A 52 3.94 -12.75 9.60
C ASN A 52 2.64 -13.29 8.98
N ASN A 53 2.75 -14.06 7.92
CA ASN A 53 1.63 -14.61 7.17
C ASN A 53 0.57 -15.27 8.09
N SER A 54 0.98 -15.97 9.15
CA SER A 54 0.09 -16.62 10.10
C SER A 54 -0.81 -15.63 10.85
N GLN A 55 -0.29 -14.48 11.26
CA GLN A 55 -1.07 -13.45 11.97
C GLN A 55 -2.09 -12.76 11.05
N ALA A 56 -1.75 -12.51 9.79
CA ALA A 56 -2.67 -11.90 8.83
C ALA A 56 -3.86 -12.82 8.54
N ILE A 57 -3.62 -14.12 8.36
CA ILE A 57 -4.67 -15.12 8.13
C ILE A 57 -5.51 -15.34 9.40
N GLU A 58 -4.91 -15.36 10.58
CA GLU A 58 -5.64 -15.49 11.86
C GLU A 58 -6.57 -14.29 12.08
N GLN A 59 -6.09 -13.07 11.90
CA GLN A 59 -6.94 -11.87 11.98
C GLN A 59 -8.05 -11.84 10.93
N LEU A 60 -7.79 -12.40 9.74
CA LEU A 60 -8.81 -12.54 8.72
C LEU A 60 -9.87 -13.56 9.13
N SER A 61 -9.45 -14.73 9.65
CA SER A 61 -10.39 -15.78 10.08
C SER A 61 -11.31 -15.32 11.20
N ASP A 62 -10.79 -14.53 12.14
CA ASP A 62 -11.59 -13.94 13.23
C ASP A 62 -12.63 -12.93 12.74
N ALA A 63 -12.38 -12.30 11.60
CA ALA A 63 -13.30 -11.35 10.98
C ALA A 63 -14.36 -11.99 10.08
N CYS A 64 -14.24 -13.30 9.81
CA CYS A 64 -15.16 -14.05 8.96
C CYS A 64 -16.52 -14.25 9.65
N THR A 65 -17.60 -14.12 8.90
CA THR A 65 -18.97 -14.36 9.36
C THR A 65 -19.59 -15.62 8.72
N SER A 66 -18.92 -16.19 7.73
CA SER A 66 -19.31 -17.45 7.06
C SER A 66 -18.27 -18.54 7.29
N GLU A 67 -18.55 -19.73 6.77
CA GLU A 67 -17.58 -20.81 6.69
C GLU A 67 -16.33 -20.40 5.94
N ILE A 68 -15.17 -20.88 6.38
CA ILE A 68 -13.86 -20.55 5.84
C ILE A 68 -13.45 -21.60 4.81
N VAL A 69 -13.20 -21.16 3.59
CA VAL A 69 -12.62 -21.97 2.52
C VAL A 69 -11.11 -21.74 2.47
N SER A 70 -10.36 -22.50 3.27
CA SER A 70 -8.92 -22.29 3.50
C SER A 70 -8.05 -22.41 2.24
N THR A 71 -8.55 -23.06 1.19
CA THR A 71 -7.88 -23.21 -0.12
C THR A 71 -8.16 -22.04 -1.07
N ALA A 72 -9.15 -21.19 -0.76
CA ALA A 72 -9.52 -20.07 -1.61
C ALA A 72 -8.46 -18.95 -1.52
N GLN A 73 -7.77 -18.74 -2.62
CA GLN A 73 -6.77 -17.69 -2.82
C GLN A 73 -6.91 -17.09 -4.20
N LEU A 74 -6.61 -15.82 -4.33
CA LEU A 74 -6.67 -15.11 -5.60
C LEU A 74 -5.29 -15.09 -6.27
N SER A 75 -5.20 -15.61 -7.49
CA SER A 75 -3.97 -15.55 -8.28
C SER A 75 -3.73 -14.13 -8.83
N ARG A 76 -2.52 -13.89 -9.31
CA ARG A 76 -2.16 -12.61 -9.94
C ARG A 76 -2.96 -12.38 -11.23
N GLU A 77 -3.17 -13.41 -12.01
CA GLU A 77 -3.93 -13.37 -13.26
C GLU A 77 -5.40 -13.03 -13.01
N GLN A 78 -6.01 -13.68 -12.02
CA GLN A 78 -7.39 -13.39 -11.60
C GLN A 78 -7.54 -11.95 -11.09
N LEU A 79 -6.55 -11.47 -10.30
CA LEU A 79 -6.54 -10.09 -9.84
C LEU A 79 -6.48 -9.10 -11.01
N LEU A 80 -5.59 -9.33 -11.97
CA LEU A 80 -5.47 -8.46 -13.14
C LEU A 80 -6.75 -8.44 -13.97
N GLU A 81 -7.40 -9.59 -14.17
CA GLU A 81 -8.68 -9.66 -14.86
C GLU A 81 -9.78 -8.91 -14.10
N LEU A 82 -9.87 -9.11 -12.76
CA LEU A 82 -10.83 -8.42 -11.91
C LEU A 82 -10.70 -6.89 -12.00
N LEU A 83 -9.47 -6.37 -12.03
CA LEU A 83 -9.21 -4.93 -12.11
C LEU A 83 -9.69 -4.30 -13.42
N THR A 84 -10.02 -5.08 -14.44
CA THR A 84 -10.61 -4.60 -15.70
C THR A 84 -12.15 -4.56 -15.67
N VAL A 85 -12.77 -5.17 -14.66
CA VAL A 85 -14.23 -5.23 -14.57
C VAL A 85 -14.77 -3.88 -14.09
N PRO A 86 -15.74 -3.27 -14.80
CA PRO A 86 -16.33 -2.00 -14.39
C PRO A 86 -17.19 -2.18 -13.14
N GLU A 87 -17.31 -1.11 -12.35
CA GLU A 87 -18.30 -1.02 -11.28
C GLU A 87 -19.72 -1.22 -11.84
N ARG A 88 -20.61 -1.80 -11.02
CA ARG A 88 -21.97 -2.21 -11.32
C ARG A 88 -22.10 -3.44 -12.20
N ASP A 89 -21.02 -4.13 -12.53
CA ASP A 89 -21.12 -5.47 -13.09
C ASP A 89 -21.67 -6.45 -12.04
N SER A 90 -22.22 -7.57 -12.50
CA SER A 90 -22.88 -8.53 -11.61
C SER A 90 -21.90 -9.28 -10.71
N LYS A 91 -22.33 -9.61 -9.50
CA LYS A 91 -21.59 -10.48 -8.57
C LYS A 91 -21.24 -11.82 -9.23
N SER A 92 -22.13 -12.36 -10.07
CA SER A 92 -21.88 -13.59 -10.81
C SER A 92 -20.70 -13.47 -11.79
N ARG A 93 -20.52 -12.33 -12.45
CA ARG A 93 -19.36 -12.06 -13.31
C ARG A 93 -18.07 -12.05 -12.51
N ILE A 94 -18.08 -11.37 -11.37
CA ILE A 94 -16.92 -11.34 -10.45
C ILE A 94 -16.56 -12.76 -10.00
N ARG A 95 -17.54 -13.57 -9.60
CA ARG A 95 -17.36 -14.95 -9.15
C ARG A 95 -16.83 -15.90 -10.24
N GLN A 96 -17.10 -15.62 -11.51
CA GLN A 96 -16.48 -16.37 -12.62
C GLN A 96 -14.97 -16.17 -12.70
N ILE A 97 -14.48 -14.99 -12.29
CA ILE A 97 -13.06 -14.66 -12.28
C ILE A 97 -12.40 -15.13 -10.99
N THR A 98 -12.98 -14.77 -9.84
CA THR A 98 -12.37 -14.97 -8.51
C THR A 98 -12.63 -16.33 -7.91
N THR A 99 -13.63 -17.05 -8.42
CA THR A 99 -14.15 -18.30 -7.86
C THR A 99 -14.80 -18.08 -6.48
N GLU A 100 -14.65 -18.99 -5.54
CA GLU A 100 -15.22 -18.90 -4.21
C GLU A 100 -14.34 -18.04 -3.29
N PRO A 101 -14.91 -17.16 -2.43
CA PRO A 101 -14.13 -16.38 -1.49
C PRO A 101 -13.59 -17.25 -0.36
N TYR A 102 -12.53 -16.81 0.28
CA TYR A 102 -12.05 -17.38 1.53
C TYR A 102 -13.14 -17.35 2.61
N CYS A 103 -13.82 -16.22 2.77
CA CYS A 103 -15.02 -16.09 3.60
C CYS A 103 -15.79 -14.81 3.29
N GLN A 104 -16.98 -14.70 3.87
CA GLN A 104 -17.71 -13.43 3.94
C GLN A 104 -17.35 -12.66 5.19
N LEU A 105 -17.27 -11.36 5.08
CA LEU A 105 -17.07 -10.44 6.21
C LEU A 105 -18.38 -9.77 6.56
N SER A 106 -18.49 -9.22 7.78
CA SER A 106 -19.67 -8.45 8.19
C SER A 106 -19.93 -7.30 7.21
N SER A 107 -21.20 -7.09 6.83
CA SER A 107 -21.59 -6.01 5.93
C SER A 107 -21.30 -4.64 6.53
N ILE A 108 -21.03 -3.65 5.69
CA ILE A 108 -20.82 -2.26 6.10
C ILE A 108 -21.83 -1.33 5.44
N SER A 109 -22.18 -0.23 6.11
CA SER A 109 -22.93 0.84 5.47
C SER A 109 -21.96 1.73 4.70
N ILE A 110 -22.15 1.82 3.37
CA ILE A 110 -21.33 2.69 2.51
C ILE A 110 -21.94 4.08 2.43
N ARG A 111 -23.26 4.14 2.39
CA ARG A 111 -24.06 5.37 2.35
C ARG A 111 -25.39 5.15 3.07
N ALA A 112 -26.14 6.22 3.34
CA ALA A 112 -27.39 6.13 4.09
C ALA A 112 -28.36 5.12 3.46
N GLY A 113 -28.71 4.07 4.23
CA GLY A 113 -29.66 3.04 3.83
C GLY A 113 -29.13 1.94 2.92
N VAL A 114 -27.86 2.00 2.50
CA VAL A 114 -27.26 0.97 1.62
C VAL A 114 -26.19 0.19 2.38
N LYS A 115 -26.39 -1.12 2.46
CA LYS A 115 -25.41 -2.06 3.01
C LYS A 115 -24.64 -2.72 1.88
N ALA A 116 -23.33 -2.79 2.01
CA ALA A 116 -22.46 -3.55 1.13
C ALA A 116 -22.08 -4.88 1.78
N GLU A 117 -22.26 -5.96 1.06
CA GLU A 117 -21.68 -7.26 1.35
C GLU A 117 -20.19 -7.22 1.06
N ARG A 118 -19.41 -8.02 1.79
CA ARG A 118 -17.97 -8.06 1.64
C ARG A 118 -17.48 -9.50 1.56
N GLU A 119 -16.64 -9.76 0.58
CA GLU A 119 -15.99 -11.05 0.38
C GLU A 119 -14.47 -10.89 0.43
N ALA A 120 -13.81 -11.78 1.14
CA ALA A 120 -12.36 -11.75 1.36
C ALA A 120 -11.65 -12.78 0.48
N TYR A 121 -10.56 -12.35 -0.16
CA TYR A 121 -9.70 -13.15 -1.03
C TYR A 121 -8.24 -12.91 -0.68
N PRO A 122 -7.57 -13.78 0.11
CA PRO A 122 -6.13 -13.71 0.31
C PRO A 122 -5.39 -13.83 -1.03
N LEU A 123 -4.33 -13.06 -1.22
CA LEU A 123 -3.54 -13.14 -2.44
C LEU A 123 -2.54 -14.30 -2.38
N ALA A 124 -2.55 -15.17 -3.38
CA ALA A 124 -1.65 -16.32 -3.43
C ALA A 124 -0.17 -15.93 -3.52
N PHE A 125 0.12 -14.76 -4.09
CA PHE A 125 1.47 -14.24 -4.30
C PHE A 125 1.92 -13.24 -3.24
N ASP A 126 1.02 -12.80 -2.35
CA ASP A 126 1.29 -11.92 -1.21
C ASP A 126 0.35 -12.32 -0.05
N PRO A 127 0.73 -13.34 0.74
CA PRO A 127 -0.12 -13.89 1.79
C PRO A 127 -0.44 -12.93 2.95
N THR A 128 0.23 -11.79 3.03
CA THR A 128 -0.04 -10.75 4.03
C THR A 128 -1.12 -9.78 3.57
N THR A 129 -1.47 -9.82 2.28
CA THR A 129 -2.47 -8.94 1.68
C THR A 129 -3.73 -9.72 1.32
N THR A 130 -4.86 -9.18 1.73
CA THR A 130 -6.21 -9.67 1.40
C THR A 130 -6.94 -8.65 0.54
N LEU A 131 -7.46 -9.10 -0.60
CA LEU A 131 -8.41 -8.33 -1.38
C LEU A 131 -9.80 -8.49 -0.76
N VAL A 132 -10.49 -7.39 -0.49
CA VAL A 132 -11.90 -7.37 -0.04
C VAL A 132 -12.74 -6.77 -1.15
N ILE A 133 -13.64 -7.57 -1.71
CA ILE A 133 -14.59 -7.13 -2.75
C ILE A 133 -15.90 -6.73 -2.08
N LEU A 134 -16.48 -5.64 -2.56
CA LEU A 134 -17.72 -5.06 -2.06
C LEU A 134 -18.83 -5.23 -3.10
N TYR A 135 -20.01 -5.59 -2.62
CA TYR A 135 -21.21 -5.71 -3.47
C TYR A 135 -22.38 -4.95 -2.86
N GLU A 136 -23.09 -4.21 -3.67
CA GLU A 136 -24.36 -3.57 -3.33
C GLU A 136 -25.48 -4.18 -4.21
N ASN A 137 -26.48 -4.82 -3.60
CA ASN A 137 -27.59 -5.45 -4.32
C ASN A 137 -27.14 -6.41 -5.44
N ASP A 138 -26.16 -7.27 -5.16
CA ASP A 138 -25.52 -8.20 -6.11
C ASP A 138 -24.77 -7.54 -7.28
N GLU A 139 -24.51 -6.24 -7.20
CA GLU A 139 -23.63 -5.52 -8.12
C GLU A 139 -22.27 -5.24 -7.48
N TYR A 140 -21.21 -5.33 -8.30
CA TYR A 140 -19.85 -5.00 -7.89
C TYR A 140 -19.71 -3.51 -7.60
N ALA A 141 -19.41 -3.16 -6.34
CA ALA A 141 -19.27 -1.80 -5.88
C ALA A 141 -17.82 -1.33 -5.72
N GLY A 142 -16.86 -2.22 -5.94
CA GLY A 142 -15.45 -1.93 -5.83
C GLY A 142 -14.69 -2.88 -4.92
N TYR A 143 -13.44 -2.55 -4.63
CA TYR A 143 -12.55 -3.38 -3.80
C TYR A 143 -11.67 -2.56 -2.87
N ARG A 144 -11.06 -3.25 -1.90
CA ARG A 144 -10.04 -2.71 -0.99
C ARG A 144 -8.98 -3.75 -0.70
N PHE A 145 -7.73 -3.33 -0.54
CA PHE A 145 -6.68 -4.15 0.03
C PHE A 145 -6.61 -3.97 1.54
N LYS A 146 -6.41 -5.06 2.27
CA LYS A 146 -6.09 -5.11 3.70
C LYS A 146 -4.73 -5.77 3.89
N HIS A 147 -3.91 -5.17 4.71
CA HIS A 147 -2.62 -5.68 5.16
C HIS A 147 -2.66 -6.03 6.63
#